data_1831d20dd8ec7ac227889abff2cc66ef
#
_entry.id   1831d20dd8ec7ac227889abff2cc66ef
#
_cell.length_a   1.000
_cell.length_b   1.000
_cell.length_c   1.000
_cell.angle_alpha   90.00
_cell.angle_beta   90.00
_cell.angle_gamma   90.00
#
_symmetry.space_group_name_H-M   'P 1'
#
loop_
_entity.id
_entity.type
_entity.pdbx_description
1 polymer ?
#
loop_
_entity_poly.entity_id
_entity_poly.type
_entity_poly.pdbx_seq_one_letter_code
_entity_poly.pdbx_strand_id
1 'polypeptide(L)'
;PRETWFDGERLAAGYAVGVPADSPGAVGHVSCGVVARSLRAVVVDPETGEELPDGRVGEFWLHGPNVGRGYWGHPGETRRTFGATLAARLPHSRAEGVAPDTNWLRTGDLGMFFGGELYVTGRIVDLMFIDGRAVYPQGIEATAADASPLVRRGYVTAFTAPELVI
;
A
#
# COMPACT_ATOMS: atom_id res chain seq x y z
N PRO A 1 0.21 -19.03 2.33
CA PRO A 1 0.61 -17.72 1.79
C PRO A 1 1.76 -17.93 0.81
N ARG A 2 1.68 -17.25 -0.34
CA ARG A 2 2.72 -17.27 -1.37
C ARG A 2 3.65 -16.08 -1.12
N GLU A 3 4.95 -16.31 -1.09
CA GLU A 3 5.96 -15.27 -1.09
C GLU A 3 6.39 -14.99 -2.53
N THR A 4 6.50 -13.71 -2.87
CA THR A 4 6.97 -13.25 -4.19
C THR A 4 8.03 -12.18 -3.97
N TRP A 5 9.10 -12.25 -4.75
CA TRP A 5 10.23 -11.35 -4.65
C TRP A 5 10.16 -10.30 -5.76
N PHE A 6 10.40 -9.07 -5.40
CA PHE A 6 10.36 -7.92 -6.30
C PHE A 6 11.68 -7.19 -6.30
N ASP A 7 12.01 -6.55 -7.42
CA ASP A 7 13.11 -5.59 -7.51
C ASP A 7 12.83 -4.41 -6.57
N GLY A 8 13.68 -4.21 -5.56
CA GLY A 8 13.47 -3.22 -4.51
C GLY A 8 13.53 -1.78 -5.00
N GLU A 9 14.40 -1.46 -5.99
CA GLU A 9 14.50 -0.11 -6.55
C GLU A 9 13.25 0.23 -7.38
N ARG A 10 12.79 -0.72 -8.19
CA ARG A 10 11.56 -0.57 -8.95
C ARG A 10 10.34 -0.45 -8.05
N LEU A 11 10.28 -1.25 -6.98
CA LEU A 11 9.19 -1.21 -6.03
C LEU A 11 9.14 0.15 -5.29
N ALA A 12 10.29 0.67 -4.88
CA ALA A 12 10.42 2.01 -4.30
C ALA A 12 9.99 3.12 -5.28
N ALA A 13 10.17 2.91 -6.58
CA ALA A 13 9.69 3.79 -7.63
C ALA A 13 8.19 3.58 -7.98
N GLY A 14 7.49 2.69 -7.26
CA GLY A 14 6.06 2.41 -7.45
C GLY A 14 5.73 1.34 -8.51
N TYR A 15 6.71 0.49 -8.88
CA TYR A 15 6.51 -0.55 -9.89
C TYR A 15 6.87 -1.93 -9.35
N ALA A 16 5.93 -2.87 -9.38
CA ALA A 16 6.16 -4.26 -9.02
C ALA A 16 6.79 -5.01 -10.20
N VAL A 17 8.06 -5.34 -10.08
CA VAL A 17 8.79 -6.17 -11.04
C VAL A 17 9.25 -7.42 -10.31
N GLY A 18 8.65 -8.57 -10.65
CA GLY A 18 9.01 -9.86 -10.03
C GLY A 18 10.42 -10.30 -10.44
N VAL A 19 11.21 -10.75 -9.46
CA VAL A 19 12.58 -11.23 -9.66
C VAL A 19 12.81 -12.53 -8.87
N PRO A 20 13.83 -13.32 -9.19
CA PRO A 20 14.28 -14.42 -8.32
C PRO A 20 14.68 -13.94 -6.92
N ALA A 21 14.50 -14.80 -5.91
CA ALA A 21 14.79 -14.46 -4.51
C ALA A 21 16.26 -14.13 -4.23
N ASP A 22 17.17 -14.67 -5.04
CA ASP A 22 18.62 -14.47 -4.96
C ASP A 22 19.12 -13.27 -5.78
N SER A 23 18.22 -12.52 -6.42
CA SER A 23 18.58 -11.32 -7.18
C SER A 23 19.10 -10.22 -6.24
N PRO A 24 20.16 -9.47 -6.61
CA PRO A 24 20.61 -8.33 -5.84
C PRO A 24 19.50 -7.30 -5.62
N GLY A 25 19.29 -6.88 -4.36
CA GLY A 25 18.25 -5.90 -4.03
C GLY A 25 16.81 -6.43 -4.07
N ALA A 26 16.61 -7.76 -4.17
CA ALA A 26 15.29 -8.37 -4.11
C ALA A 26 14.65 -8.18 -2.73
N VAL A 27 13.38 -7.83 -2.72
CA VAL A 27 12.56 -7.65 -1.51
C VAL A 27 11.38 -8.63 -1.55
N GLY A 28 11.26 -9.46 -0.52
CA GLY A 28 10.18 -10.45 -0.40
C GLY A 28 8.91 -9.84 0.17
N HIS A 29 7.77 -10.11 -0.48
CA HIS A 29 6.45 -9.77 0.04
C HIS A 29 5.55 -11.01 0.06
N VAL A 30 4.77 -11.13 1.11
CA VAL A 30 3.80 -12.21 1.28
C VAL A 30 2.46 -11.79 0.68
N SER A 31 1.91 -12.64 -0.17
CA SER A 31 0.58 -12.43 -0.76
C SER A 31 -0.51 -12.43 0.31
N CYS A 32 -1.41 -11.46 0.26
CA CYS A 32 -2.67 -11.43 1.01
C CYS A 32 -3.78 -12.25 0.30
N GLY A 33 -3.46 -12.89 -0.83
CA GLY A 33 -4.39 -13.69 -1.62
C GLY A 33 -5.23 -12.86 -2.58
N VAL A 34 -6.39 -13.41 -2.95
CA VAL A 34 -7.34 -12.79 -3.86
C VAL A 34 -8.43 -12.05 -3.09
N VAL A 35 -8.94 -10.98 -3.69
CA VAL A 35 -10.06 -10.22 -3.12
C VAL A 35 -11.32 -11.10 -3.03
N ALA A 36 -11.98 -11.10 -1.89
CA ALA A 36 -13.22 -11.84 -1.70
C ALA A 36 -14.29 -11.41 -2.73
N ARG A 37 -15.10 -12.35 -3.21
CA ARG A 37 -16.10 -12.09 -4.27
C ARG A 37 -17.12 -11.01 -3.90
N SER A 38 -17.40 -10.83 -2.62
CA SER A 38 -18.32 -9.81 -2.10
C SER A 38 -17.71 -8.41 -2.04
N LEU A 39 -16.40 -8.28 -2.25
CA LEU A 39 -15.66 -7.03 -2.23
C LEU A 39 -15.21 -6.62 -3.63
N ARG A 40 -15.04 -5.32 -3.79
CA ARG A 40 -14.20 -4.73 -4.83
C ARG A 40 -13.01 -4.04 -4.17
N ALA A 41 -11.84 -4.25 -4.72
CA ALA A 41 -10.63 -3.56 -4.33
C ALA A 41 -9.95 -3.01 -5.58
N VAL A 42 -9.54 -1.77 -5.52
CA VAL A 42 -8.77 -1.09 -6.55
C VAL A 42 -7.51 -0.52 -5.93
N VAL A 43 -6.46 -0.35 -6.73
CA VAL A 43 -5.27 0.42 -6.36
C VAL A 43 -5.43 1.80 -6.98
N VAL A 44 -5.22 2.84 -6.20
CA VAL A 44 -5.50 4.22 -6.57
C VAL A 44 -4.28 5.09 -6.27
N ASP A 45 -3.96 6.00 -7.16
CA ASP A 45 -3.00 7.06 -6.88
C ASP A 45 -3.58 7.96 -5.77
N PRO A 46 -2.92 8.04 -4.60
CA PRO A 46 -3.47 8.75 -3.44
C PRO A 46 -3.61 10.26 -3.64
N GLU A 47 -2.88 10.83 -4.61
CA GLU A 47 -2.89 12.27 -4.92
C GLU A 47 -3.97 12.63 -5.95
N THR A 48 -4.09 11.83 -7.02
CA THR A 48 -5.01 12.12 -8.12
C THR A 48 -6.38 11.46 -7.97
N GLY A 49 -6.47 10.38 -7.20
CA GLY A 49 -7.70 9.58 -7.08
C GLY A 49 -7.98 8.70 -8.30
N GLU A 50 -7.02 8.54 -9.20
CA GLU A 50 -7.15 7.72 -10.40
C GLU A 50 -6.78 6.25 -10.12
N GLU A 51 -7.53 5.33 -10.71
CA GLU A 51 -7.22 3.90 -10.63
C GLU A 51 -5.91 3.58 -11.34
N LEU A 52 -5.05 2.81 -10.68
CA LEU A 52 -3.77 2.36 -11.19
C LEU A 52 -3.86 0.92 -11.72
N PRO A 53 -3.11 0.57 -12.78
CA PRO A 53 -3.07 -0.79 -13.30
C PRO A 53 -2.31 -1.75 -12.37
N ASP A 54 -2.54 -3.05 -12.56
CA ASP A 54 -1.77 -4.10 -11.89
C ASP A 54 -0.26 -3.87 -12.06
N GLY A 55 0.51 -4.16 -11.03
CA GLY A 55 1.94 -3.90 -10.99
C GLY A 55 2.32 -2.46 -10.62
N ARG A 56 1.36 -1.56 -10.38
CA ARG A 56 1.62 -0.23 -9.81
C ARG A 56 1.29 -0.23 -8.32
N VAL A 57 2.14 0.43 -7.54
CA VAL A 57 1.90 0.67 -6.12
C VAL A 57 1.06 1.93 -5.95
N GLY A 58 0.01 1.81 -5.13
CA GLY A 58 -0.87 2.92 -4.75
C GLY A 58 -1.67 2.56 -3.51
N GLU A 59 -2.63 3.40 -3.14
CA GLU A 59 -3.51 3.15 -2.01
C GLU A 59 -4.60 2.14 -2.37
N PHE A 60 -4.83 1.15 -1.49
CA PHE A 60 -6.00 0.28 -1.64
C PHE A 60 -7.28 0.99 -1.26
N TRP A 61 -8.23 1.01 -2.18
CA TRP A 61 -9.59 1.45 -1.91
C TRP A 61 -10.53 0.25 -2.00
N LEU A 62 -11.45 0.17 -1.04
CA LEU A 62 -12.37 -0.97 -0.88
C LEU A 62 -13.82 -0.52 -1.01
N HIS A 63 -14.63 -1.36 -1.64
CA HIS A 63 -16.09 -1.22 -1.69
C HIS A 63 -16.76 -2.58 -1.50
N GLY A 64 -17.80 -2.63 -0.67
CA GLY A 64 -18.58 -3.85 -0.45
C GLY A 64 -19.39 -3.82 0.83
N PRO A 65 -20.22 -4.85 1.08
CA PRO A 65 -21.17 -4.87 2.18
C PRO A 65 -20.54 -4.99 3.58
N ASN A 66 -19.26 -5.38 3.65
CA ASN A 66 -18.47 -5.46 4.89
C ASN A 66 -17.67 -4.19 5.20
N VAL A 67 -17.73 -3.16 4.35
CA VAL A 67 -17.16 -1.85 4.65
C VAL A 67 -18.03 -1.14 5.67
N GLY A 68 -17.41 -0.62 6.73
CA GLY A 68 -18.09 0.12 7.79
C GLY A 68 -18.79 1.38 7.27
N ARG A 69 -19.70 1.93 8.06
CA ARG A 69 -20.45 3.16 7.70
C ARG A 69 -19.68 4.44 8.03
N GLY A 70 -18.62 4.34 8.85
CA GLY A 70 -17.82 5.46 9.29
C GLY A 70 -17.42 5.39 10.76
N TYR A 71 -16.83 6.46 11.25
CA TYR A 71 -16.39 6.60 12.63
C TYR A 71 -17.48 7.27 13.47
N TRP A 72 -17.78 6.71 14.63
CA TRP A 72 -18.77 7.25 15.55
C TRP A 72 -18.35 8.63 16.06
N GLY A 73 -19.22 9.62 15.90
CA GLY A 73 -18.97 11.00 16.34
C GLY A 73 -17.97 11.81 15.49
N HIS A 74 -17.41 11.23 14.41
CA HIS A 74 -16.39 11.88 13.57
C HIS A 74 -16.84 12.02 12.09
N PRO A 75 -17.86 12.85 11.79
CA PRO A 75 -18.43 12.94 10.43
C PRO A 75 -17.45 13.49 9.40
N GLY A 76 -16.51 14.36 9.79
CA GLY A 76 -15.47 14.89 8.90
C GLY A 76 -14.48 13.82 8.46
N GLU A 77 -14.00 13.01 9.40
CA GLU A 77 -13.10 11.89 9.13
C GLU A 77 -13.81 10.77 8.36
N THR A 78 -15.07 10.49 8.73
CA THR A 78 -15.90 9.54 7.99
C THR A 78 -16.02 9.90 6.51
N ARG A 79 -16.27 11.16 6.17
CA ARG A 79 -16.34 11.60 4.77
C ARG A 79 -15.01 11.41 4.05
N ARG A 80 -13.88 11.73 4.69
CA ARG A 80 -12.55 11.58 4.06
C ARG A 80 -12.19 10.12 3.83
N THR A 81 -12.54 9.24 4.77
CA THR A 81 -12.13 7.83 4.75
C THR A 81 -13.13 6.96 3.99
N PHE A 82 -14.43 7.17 4.15
CA PHE A 82 -15.48 6.28 3.59
C PHE A 82 -16.28 6.93 2.44
N GLY A 83 -15.98 8.16 2.09
CA GLY A 83 -16.69 8.91 1.07
C GLY A 83 -15.84 9.25 -0.17
N ALA A 84 -14.78 8.53 -0.42
CA ALA A 84 -13.92 8.76 -1.58
C ALA A 84 -14.60 8.29 -2.89
N THR A 85 -14.36 9.02 -3.98
CA THR A 85 -14.83 8.65 -5.32
C THR A 85 -13.66 8.57 -6.27
N LEU A 86 -13.66 7.58 -7.17
CA LEU A 86 -12.61 7.44 -8.19
C LEU A 86 -12.68 8.60 -9.19
N ALA A 87 -11.58 9.32 -9.38
CA ALA A 87 -11.46 10.39 -10.36
C ALA A 87 -11.45 9.85 -11.81
N ALA A 88 -10.79 8.72 -12.01
CA ALA A 88 -10.79 8.01 -13.30
C ALA A 88 -10.69 6.50 -13.08
N ARG A 89 -11.22 5.73 -14.03
CA ARG A 89 -11.17 4.27 -14.06
C ARG A 89 -10.42 3.79 -15.29
N LEU A 90 -9.77 2.66 -15.16
CA LEU A 90 -9.13 1.99 -16.28
C LEU A 90 -10.17 1.37 -17.23
N PRO A 91 -9.84 1.17 -18.52
CA PRO A 91 -10.72 0.46 -19.46
C PRO A 91 -11.13 -0.94 -19.01
N HIS A 92 -10.23 -1.64 -18.29
CA HIS A 92 -10.47 -2.95 -17.65
C HIS A 92 -10.34 -2.78 -16.13
N SER A 93 -11.24 -1.98 -15.57
CA SER A 93 -11.24 -1.61 -14.16
C SER A 93 -11.58 -2.79 -13.24
N ARG A 94 -10.90 -2.89 -12.11
CA ARG A 94 -11.30 -3.78 -11.01
C ARG A 94 -12.57 -3.29 -10.30
N ALA A 95 -13.01 -2.05 -10.59
CA ALA A 95 -14.29 -1.48 -10.15
C ALA A 95 -15.46 -1.81 -11.11
N GLU A 96 -15.28 -2.75 -12.04
CA GLU A 96 -16.35 -3.17 -12.94
C GLU A 96 -17.60 -3.60 -12.16
N GLY A 97 -18.77 -3.15 -12.63
CA GLY A 97 -20.06 -3.38 -12.00
C GLY A 97 -20.39 -2.47 -10.79
N VAL A 98 -19.48 -1.57 -10.42
CA VAL A 98 -19.73 -0.53 -9.39
C VAL A 98 -20.12 0.77 -10.05
N ALA A 99 -21.16 1.46 -9.53
CA ALA A 99 -21.61 2.76 -10.09
C ALA A 99 -20.48 3.81 -9.99
N PRO A 100 -20.39 4.77 -10.95
CA PRO A 100 -19.32 5.76 -10.97
C PRO A 100 -19.24 6.67 -9.74
N ASP A 101 -20.39 6.99 -9.16
CA ASP A 101 -20.57 7.85 -7.98
C ASP A 101 -20.53 7.10 -6.65
N THR A 102 -20.13 5.83 -6.68
CA THR A 102 -20.03 5.01 -5.46
C THR A 102 -18.92 5.51 -4.55
N ASN A 103 -19.22 5.53 -3.25
CA ASN A 103 -18.24 5.81 -2.22
C ASN A 103 -17.31 4.60 -1.97
N TRP A 104 -16.04 4.90 -1.80
CA TRP A 104 -14.99 3.94 -1.48
C TRP A 104 -14.39 4.23 -0.12
N LEU A 105 -13.99 3.16 0.57
CA LEU A 105 -13.14 3.25 1.76
C LEU A 105 -11.68 3.43 1.31
N ARG A 106 -11.07 4.51 1.74
CA ARG A 106 -9.62 4.70 1.70
C ARG A 106 -9.00 3.96 2.87
N THR A 107 -8.16 2.96 2.61
CA THR A 107 -7.56 2.17 3.69
C THR A 107 -6.36 2.85 4.34
N GLY A 108 -5.67 3.72 3.60
CA GLY A 108 -4.37 4.25 3.97
C GLY A 108 -3.24 3.23 3.81
N ASP A 109 -3.52 2.03 3.35
CA ASP A 109 -2.53 0.99 3.09
C ASP A 109 -2.07 1.07 1.64
N LEU A 110 -0.75 1.03 1.43
CA LEU A 110 -0.11 0.99 0.11
C LEU A 110 0.13 -0.44 -0.32
N GLY A 111 -0.01 -0.68 -1.60
CA GLY A 111 0.29 -1.98 -2.19
C GLY A 111 -0.06 -2.07 -3.66
N MET A 112 -0.08 -3.27 -4.19
CA MET A 112 -0.32 -3.54 -5.60
C MET A 112 -1.04 -4.86 -5.82
N PHE A 113 -1.65 -5.01 -6.99
CA PHE A 113 -1.99 -6.31 -7.53
C PHE A 113 -0.85 -6.83 -8.40
N PHE A 114 -0.49 -8.09 -8.20
CA PHE A 114 0.50 -8.78 -9.02
C PHE A 114 0.11 -10.25 -9.19
N GLY A 115 0.05 -10.72 -10.44
CA GLY A 115 -0.40 -12.08 -10.73
C GLY A 115 -1.82 -12.41 -10.25
N GLY A 116 -2.69 -11.39 -10.12
CA GLY A 116 -4.07 -11.54 -9.63
C GLY A 116 -4.22 -11.55 -8.12
N GLU A 117 -3.12 -11.53 -7.35
CA GLU A 117 -3.10 -11.48 -5.89
C GLU A 117 -2.74 -10.08 -5.38
N LEU A 118 -3.13 -9.80 -4.15
CA LEU A 118 -2.93 -8.52 -3.46
C LEU A 118 -1.70 -8.61 -2.56
N TYR A 119 -0.83 -7.58 -2.64
CA TYR A 119 0.35 -7.44 -1.80
C TYR A 119 0.34 -6.07 -1.13
N VAL A 120 0.43 -6.03 0.19
CA VAL A 120 0.58 -4.79 0.96
C VAL A 120 2.07 -4.48 1.11
N THR A 121 2.47 -3.25 0.82
CA THR A 121 3.86 -2.80 0.92
C THR A 121 4.11 -1.91 2.15
N GLY A 122 3.07 -1.26 2.67
CA GLY A 122 3.17 -0.40 3.85
C GLY A 122 1.92 0.47 4.03
N ARG A 123 2.07 1.56 4.78
CA ARG A 123 1.01 2.55 5.00
C ARG A 123 1.45 3.93 4.54
N ILE A 124 0.51 4.73 4.05
CA ILE A 124 0.78 6.11 3.61
C ILE A 124 1.37 6.95 4.75
N VAL A 125 0.82 6.80 5.96
CA VAL A 125 1.25 7.57 7.13
C VAL A 125 2.64 7.20 7.66
N ASP A 126 3.12 6.01 7.33
CA ASP A 126 4.42 5.51 7.76
C ASP A 126 5.51 5.76 6.70
N LEU A 127 5.12 6.20 5.50
CA LEU A 127 6.05 6.41 4.41
C LEU A 127 6.98 7.58 4.71
N MET A 128 8.28 7.32 4.68
CA MET A 128 9.32 8.33 4.86
C MET A 128 9.84 8.81 3.52
N PHE A 129 10.25 10.08 3.45
CA PHE A 129 10.89 10.63 2.26
C PHE A 129 12.33 11.00 2.61
N ILE A 130 13.29 10.33 1.96
CA ILE A 130 14.72 10.59 2.11
C ILE A 130 15.24 11.03 0.74
N ASP A 131 15.76 12.24 0.64
CA ASP A 131 16.23 12.84 -0.63
C ASP A 131 15.19 12.75 -1.78
N GLY A 132 13.91 12.96 -1.42
CA GLY A 132 12.79 12.91 -2.37
C GLY A 132 12.38 11.50 -2.81
N ARG A 133 12.95 10.46 -2.21
CA ARG A 133 12.59 9.05 -2.47
C ARG A 133 11.72 8.52 -1.34
N ALA A 134 10.65 7.83 -1.71
CA ALA A 134 9.81 7.12 -0.77
C ALA A 134 10.54 5.90 -0.19
N VAL A 135 10.64 5.81 1.13
CA VAL A 135 11.30 4.73 1.84
C VAL A 135 10.34 4.13 2.86
N TYR A 136 10.19 2.83 2.81
CA TYR A 136 9.40 2.10 3.78
C TYR A 136 10.23 1.85 5.06
N PRO A 137 9.71 2.19 6.27
CA PRO A 137 10.43 2.01 7.53
C PRO A 137 10.89 0.57 7.75
N GLN A 138 10.11 -0.41 7.31
CA GLN A 138 10.39 -1.83 7.50
C GLN A 138 11.74 -2.26 6.89
N GLY A 139 12.15 -1.68 5.77
CA GLY A 139 13.46 -1.95 5.15
C GLY A 139 14.63 -1.48 6.03
N ILE A 140 14.50 -0.29 6.62
CA ILE A 140 15.50 0.27 7.56
C ILE A 140 15.52 -0.56 8.86
N GLU A 141 14.35 -0.89 9.38
CA GLU A 141 14.20 -1.68 10.61
C GLU A 141 14.84 -3.07 10.47
N ALA A 142 14.61 -3.74 9.33
CA ALA A 142 15.22 -5.04 9.04
C ALA A 142 16.76 -4.92 8.95
N THR A 143 17.25 -3.94 8.20
CA THR A 143 18.71 -3.70 8.08
C THR A 143 19.36 -3.40 9.41
N ALA A 144 18.74 -2.55 10.24
CA ALA A 144 19.24 -2.24 11.57
C ALA A 144 19.21 -3.45 12.51
N ALA A 145 18.16 -4.27 12.44
CA ALA A 145 18.05 -5.49 13.22
C ALA A 145 19.11 -6.54 12.84
N ASP A 146 19.53 -6.57 11.59
CA ASP A 146 20.54 -7.50 11.07
C ASP A 146 21.98 -7.00 11.30
N ALA A 147 22.17 -5.72 11.61
CA ALA A 147 23.49 -5.12 11.79
C ALA A 147 24.20 -5.61 13.05
N SER A 148 23.49 -6.11 14.06
CA SER A 148 24.10 -6.59 15.31
C SER A 148 23.22 -7.63 16.00
N PRO A 149 23.80 -8.72 16.54
CA PRO A 149 23.07 -9.71 17.37
C PRO A 149 22.56 -9.13 18.70
N LEU A 150 23.01 -7.94 19.09
CA LEU A 150 22.50 -7.22 20.25
C LEU A 150 21.18 -6.51 19.98
N VAL A 151 20.83 -6.31 18.72
CA VAL A 151 19.56 -5.72 18.32
C VAL A 151 18.50 -6.82 18.21
N ARG A 152 17.45 -6.72 19.01
CA ARG A 152 16.37 -7.69 18.99
C ARG A 152 15.46 -7.44 17.79
N ARG A 153 15.33 -8.43 16.88
CA ARG A 153 14.41 -8.38 15.76
C ARG A 153 12.97 -8.10 16.22
N GLY A 154 12.26 -7.23 15.49
CA GLY A 154 10.89 -6.81 15.82
C GLY A 154 10.78 -5.75 16.93
N TYR A 155 11.92 -5.21 17.40
CA TYR A 155 11.98 -4.13 18.40
C TYR A 155 12.73 -2.90 17.89
N VAL A 156 12.91 -2.79 16.58
CA VAL A 156 13.45 -1.60 15.92
C VAL A 156 12.28 -0.84 15.32
N THR A 157 12.28 0.47 15.44
CA THR A 157 11.28 1.34 14.80
C THR A 157 12.00 2.49 14.12
N ALA A 158 11.74 2.66 12.82
CA ALA A 158 12.21 3.79 12.02
C ALA A 158 11.06 4.79 11.82
N PHE A 159 11.33 6.06 12.04
CA PHE A 159 10.35 7.14 11.85
C PHE A 159 11.05 8.44 11.47
N THR A 160 10.32 9.33 10.81
CA THR A 160 10.80 10.68 10.54
C THR A 160 10.68 11.53 11.80
N ALA A 161 11.79 12.08 12.29
CA ALA A 161 11.78 13.10 13.33
C ALA A 161 11.83 14.49 12.69
N PRO A 162 11.11 15.50 13.22
CA PRO A 162 11.33 16.89 12.82
C PRO A 162 12.77 17.28 13.17
N GLU A 163 13.43 18.08 12.31
CA GLU A 163 14.74 18.61 12.62
C GLU A 163 14.73 19.32 13.97
N LEU A 164 15.56 18.84 14.89
CA LEU A 164 15.83 19.54 16.13
C LEU A 164 16.71 20.75 15.77
N VAL A 165 16.11 21.93 15.64
CA VAL A 165 16.88 23.17 15.58
C VAL A 165 17.44 23.39 16.99
N ILE A 166 18.73 23.08 17.16
CA ILE A 166 19.49 23.35 18.40
C ILE A 166 20.02 24.79 18.34
#